data_d04dbcf3815bcf2a4f2c74d54de4e3a8
#
_entry.id   d04dbcf3815bcf2a4f2c74d54de4e3a8
#
_cell.length_a   1.000
_cell.length_b   1.000
_cell.length_c   1.000
_cell.angle_alpha   90.00
_cell.angle_beta   90.00
_cell.angle_gamma   90.00
#
_symmetry.space_group_name_H-M   'P 1'
#
loop_
_entity.id
_entity.type
_entity.pdbx_description
1 polymer ?
#
loop_
_entity_poly.entity_id
_entity_poly.type
_entity_poly.pdbx_seq_one_letter_code
_entity_poly.pdbx_strand_id
1 'polypeptide(L)'
;MRILYHHRTRATDAQKVHILEMITAFRDSGHHVSVASLVKTEDKQAEPEQEAREAPWKRLMRKIPLAYELVQLGYNLFGIPWLLYKIRHARPDFIYERYSLLNASGVIAARLTGKPIVLEVNSPLALEMSRENEVRAGGFASWMERRICGAATKVIVVSNPLRRIMIQNGVPESKLVLLPNGVNLARFRTIADGYALRDSRGIGNRKVIGFVGWFRAWHGLEFLLQAFCKSGLSGTNTVLLLVGDGPAAGGLRDYVNRMRLADSVIFTGPVSHEDIPSYVDLFDIAVQPAANEYCCPMKILEYMGLAKAIIAPAQENIEELLEGGRNAVLFRPGQVESLANALAMLAADPVLRSQIGKRALQTIYERGLLWESNAQKVVELLQVEPSLVAYE
;
A
#
# COMPACT_ATOMS: atom_id res chain seq x y z
N MET A 1 -3.29 -12.22 -23.07
CA MET A 1 -4.11 -11.04 -23.41
C MET A 1 -3.24 -9.81 -23.57
N ARG A 2 -3.75 -8.78 -24.25
CA ARG A 2 -3.14 -7.44 -24.35
C ARG A 2 -3.84 -6.52 -23.36
N ILE A 3 -3.10 -5.91 -22.45
CA ILE A 3 -3.61 -5.10 -21.35
C ILE A 3 -3.10 -3.67 -21.54
N LEU A 4 -3.99 -2.68 -21.44
CA LEU A 4 -3.59 -1.28 -21.32
C LEU A 4 -3.66 -0.89 -19.85
N TYR A 5 -2.49 -0.77 -19.20
CA TYR A 5 -2.40 -0.32 -17.81
C TYR A 5 -2.34 1.21 -17.74
N HIS A 6 -3.37 1.82 -17.19
CA HIS A 6 -3.46 3.29 -17.08
C HIS A 6 -3.31 3.74 -15.63
N HIS A 7 -2.47 4.75 -15.40
CA HIS A 7 -2.35 5.42 -14.11
C HIS A 7 -1.89 6.87 -14.27
N ARG A 8 -2.19 7.69 -13.24
CA ARG A 8 -1.77 9.10 -13.16
C ARG A 8 -0.83 9.37 -11.99
N THR A 9 -0.38 8.32 -11.32
CA THR A 9 0.38 8.42 -10.09
C THR A 9 1.81 8.83 -10.37
N ARG A 10 2.27 9.90 -9.72
CA ARG A 10 3.69 10.35 -9.67
C ARG A 10 4.45 9.69 -8.52
N ALA A 11 3.89 8.65 -7.94
CA ALA A 11 4.39 8.13 -6.69
C ALA A 11 5.85 7.66 -6.79
N THR A 12 6.59 7.99 -5.76
CA THR A 12 7.93 7.50 -5.47
C THR A 12 7.90 6.49 -4.30
N ASP A 13 6.72 6.33 -3.70
CA ASP A 13 6.46 5.53 -2.50
C ASP A 13 5.79 4.16 -2.81
N ALA A 14 5.14 3.59 -1.82
CA ALA A 14 4.40 2.32 -1.91
C ALA A 14 3.43 2.22 -3.09
N GLN A 15 2.91 3.36 -3.60
CA GLN A 15 2.03 3.36 -4.76
C GLN A 15 2.75 2.99 -6.05
N LYS A 16 4.02 3.45 -6.22
CA LYS A 16 4.86 3.06 -7.36
C LYS A 16 5.13 1.56 -7.33
N VAL A 17 5.46 1.04 -6.15
CA VAL A 17 5.69 -0.40 -5.95
C VAL A 17 4.49 -1.21 -6.39
N HIS A 18 3.31 -0.88 -5.88
CA HIS A 18 2.07 -1.55 -6.23
C HIS A 18 1.83 -1.57 -7.75
N ILE A 19 2.01 -0.43 -8.43
CA ILE A 19 1.86 -0.32 -9.89
C ILE A 19 2.85 -1.24 -10.60
N LEU A 20 4.13 -1.20 -10.22
CA LEU A 20 5.18 -2.00 -10.86
C LEU A 20 4.98 -3.50 -10.62
N GLU A 21 4.65 -3.91 -9.39
CA GLU A 21 4.39 -5.32 -9.07
C GLU A 21 3.20 -5.87 -9.85
N MET A 22 2.11 -5.12 -9.98
CA MET A 22 0.95 -5.55 -10.74
C MET A 22 1.25 -5.63 -12.25
N ILE A 23 2.01 -4.67 -12.81
CA ILE A 23 2.47 -4.72 -14.20
C ILE A 23 3.37 -5.94 -14.43
N THR A 24 4.31 -6.19 -13.51
CA THR A 24 5.22 -7.33 -13.56
C THR A 24 4.44 -8.64 -13.48
N ALA A 25 3.51 -8.76 -12.54
CA ALA A 25 2.67 -9.94 -12.39
C ALA A 25 1.86 -10.28 -13.66
N PHE A 26 1.29 -9.28 -14.34
CA PHE A 26 0.63 -9.50 -15.61
C PHE A 26 1.61 -9.99 -16.69
N ARG A 27 2.82 -9.41 -16.76
CA ARG A 27 3.84 -9.81 -17.76
C ARG A 27 4.35 -11.23 -17.50
N ASP A 28 4.64 -11.57 -16.25
CA ASP A 28 5.11 -12.89 -15.83
C ASP A 28 4.05 -13.98 -16.04
N SER A 29 2.76 -13.60 -15.98
CA SER A 29 1.63 -14.45 -16.36
C SER A 29 1.43 -14.58 -17.90
N GLY A 30 2.36 -14.09 -18.71
CA GLY A 30 2.34 -14.23 -20.18
C GLY A 30 1.43 -13.22 -20.88
N HIS A 31 1.07 -12.09 -20.26
CA HIS A 31 0.27 -11.05 -20.88
C HIS A 31 1.13 -9.90 -21.41
N HIS A 32 0.71 -9.31 -22.52
CA HIS A 32 1.36 -8.14 -23.08
C HIS A 32 0.80 -6.86 -22.44
N VAL A 33 1.61 -6.13 -21.67
CA VAL A 33 1.18 -4.92 -20.95
C VAL A 33 1.76 -3.67 -21.61
N SER A 34 0.88 -2.83 -22.13
CA SER A 34 1.20 -1.46 -22.58
C SER A 34 0.85 -0.47 -21.47
N VAL A 35 1.81 0.34 -21.04
CA VAL A 35 1.56 1.33 -19.97
C VAL A 35 1.14 2.65 -20.58
N ALA A 36 0.02 3.19 -20.10
CA ALA A 36 -0.47 4.52 -20.41
C ALA A 36 -0.33 5.40 -19.16
N SER A 37 0.76 6.15 -19.08
CA SER A 37 1.01 7.13 -18.04
C SER A 37 1.63 8.38 -18.65
N LEU A 38 1.24 9.56 -18.16
CA LEU A 38 1.93 10.82 -18.50
C LEU A 38 3.20 11.00 -17.65
N VAL A 39 3.39 10.15 -16.65
CA VAL A 39 4.57 10.13 -15.80
C VAL A 39 5.41 8.94 -16.21
N LYS A 40 6.69 9.15 -16.53
CA LYS A 40 7.62 8.04 -16.78
C LYS A 40 7.72 7.18 -15.52
N THR A 41 7.26 5.95 -15.63
CA THR A 41 7.35 4.92 -14.58
C THR A 41 8.68 4.18 -14.65
N GLU A 42 9.27 4.20 -15.83
CA GLU A 42 10.57 3.60 -16.14
C GLU A 42 11.59 4.73 -16.10
N ASP A 43 12.23 4.99 -15.01
CA ASP A 43 13.62 5.46 -15.00
C ASP A 43 14.18 5.65 -13.61
N LYS A 44 15.38 5.05 -13.47
CA LYS A 44 16.53 5.37 -12.62
C LYS A 44 16.22 5.43 -11.11
N GLN A 45 17.09 4.72 -10.40
CA GLN A 45 17.39 4.91 -8.99
C GLN A 45 16.93 6.30 -8.54
N ALA A 46 15.78 6.36 -7.89
CA ALA A 46 15.37 7.61 -7.27
C ALA A 46 16.49 7.93 -6.27
N GLU A 47 17.25 8.99 -6.58
CA GLU A 47 18.01 9.64 -5.54
C GLU A 47 17.07 9.86 -4.36
N PRO A 48 17.55 9.66 -3.11
CA PRO A 48 16.75 9.91 -1.94
C PRO A 48 16.14 11.31 -2.10
N GLU A 49 14.82 11.37 -2.28
CA GLU A 49 14.13 12.65 -2.39
C GLU A 49 14.45 13.48 -1.15
N GLN A 50 15.40 14.41 -1.30
CA GLN A 50 15.34 15.66 -0.56
C GLN A 50 13.90 16.14 -0.70
N GLU A 51 13.23 16.40 0.43
CA GLU A 51 11.86 16.92 0.50
C GLU A 51 11.49 17.63 -0.81
N ALA A 52 10.66 17.02 -1.63
CA ALA A 52 10.11 17.71 -2.78
C ALA A 52 9.31 18.87 -2.19
N ARG A 53 9.99 20.01 -1.99
CA ARG A 53 9.37 21.27 -1.57
C ARG A 53 8.12 21.39 -2.43
N GLU A 54 6.99 21.38 -1.79
CA GLU A 54 5.71 21.53 -2.50
C GLU A 54 5.89 22.65 -3.52
N ALA A 55 5.72 22.29 -4.79
CA ALA A 55 5.95 23.25 -5.86
C ALA A 55 5.13 24.51 -5.54
N PRO A 56 5.70 25.72 -5.65
CA PRO A 56 5.04 26.97 -5.22
C PRO A 56 3.63 27.15 -5.79
N TRP A 57 3.39 26.61 -7.00
CA TRP A 57 2.08 26.63 -7.63
C TRP A 57 1.04 25.77 -6.90
N LYS A 58 1.42 24.64 -6.24
CA LYS A 58 0.49 23.84 -5.43
C LYS A 58 0.02 24.62 -4.20
N ARG A 59 0.93 25.34 -3.54
CA ARG A 59 0.58 26.24 -2.44
C ARG A 59 -0.38 27.35 -2.87
N LEU A 60 -0.16 27.92 -4.07
CA LEU A 60 -1.04 28.94 -4.64
C LEU A 60 -2.43 28.34 -4.98
N MET A 61 -2.45 27.17 -5.58
CA MET A 61 -3.69 26.44 -5.93
C MET A 61 -4.56 26.14 -4.71
N ARG A 62 -3.97 25.76 -3.57
CA ARG A 62 -4.73 25.54 -2.31
C ARG A 62 -5.44 26.81 -1.80
N LYS A 63 -4.99 27.99 -2.21
CA LYS A 63 -5.65 29.28 -1.84
C LYS A 63 -6.83 29.63 -2.74
N ILE A 64 -6.91 29.05 -3.92
CA ILE A 64 -7.99 29.33 -4.89
C ILE A 64 -9.08 28.26 -4.73
N PRO A 65 -10.31 28.64 -4.38
CA PRO A 65 -11.42 27.69 -4.28
C PRO A 65 -11.60 26.89 -5.57
N LEU A 66 -11.83 25.58 -5.45
CA LEU A 66 -12.08 24.64 -6.55
C LEU A 66 -10.96 24.52 -7.60
N ALA A 67 -9.81 25.17 -7.41
CA ALA A 67 -8.73 25.11 -8.41
C ALA A 67 -8.18 23.69 -8.58
N TYR A 68 -8.09 22.93 -7.50
CA TYR A 68 -7.67 21.53 -7.56
C TYR A 68 -8.66 20.71 -8.40
N GLU A 69 -9.96 20.82 -8.11
CA GLU A 69 -11.01 20.09 -8.81
C GLU A 69 -11.03 20.44 -10.29
N LEU A 70 -10.89 21.74 -10.63
CA LEU A 70 -10.86 22.20 -12.03
C LEU A 70 -9.67 21.62 -12.80
N VAL A 71 -8.48 21.58 -12.18
CA VAL A 71 -7.29 20.96 -12.80
C VAL A 71 -7.48 19.46 -12.99
N GLN A 72 -8.03 18.77 -11.98
CA GLN A 72 -8.31 17.34 -12.08
C GLN A 72 -9.36 17.03 -13.17
N LEU A 73 -10.40 17.82 -13.26
CA LEU A 73 -11.41 17.71 -14.32
C LEU A 73 -10.84 18.06 -15.70
N GLY A 74 -10.01 19.12 -15.77
CA GLY A 74 -9.36 19.56 -17.00
C GLY A 74 -8.47 18.47 -17.63
N TYR A 75 -7.90 17.58 -16.79
CA TYR A 75 -7.17 16.43 -17.30
C TYR A 75 -7.99 15.56 -18.24
N ASN A 76 -9.30 15.41 -18.00
CA ASN A 76 -10.15 14.57 -18.83
C ASN A 76 -10.19 15.04 -20.30
N LEU A 77 -10.05 16.35 -20.53
CA LEU A 77 -10.04 16.93 -21.89
C LEU A 77 -8.86 16.42 -22.72
N PHE A 78 -7.71 16.19 -22.09
CA PHE A 78 -6.53 15.65 -22.74
C PHE A 78 -6.44 14.13 -22.60
N GLY A 79 -6.86 13.60 -21.46
CA GLY A 79 -6.79 12.19 -21.13
C GLY A 79 -7.65 11.32 -22.03
N ILE A 80 -8.86 11.76 -22.36
CA ILE A 80 -9.77 11.00 -23.24
C ILE A 80 -9.18 10.81 -24.65
N PRO A 81 -8.86 11.86 -25.44
CA PRO A 81 -8.31 11.67 -26.77
C PRO A 81 -6.97 10.92 -26.76
N TRP A 82 -6.14 11.17 -25.75
CA TRP A 82 -4.88 10.46 -25.61
C TRP A 82 -5.08 8.96 -25.35
N LEU A 83 -6.02 8.57 -24.47
CA LEU A 83 -6.34 7.16 -24.23
C LEU A 83 -6.98 6.50 -25.45
N LEU A 84 -7.85 7.18 -26.17
CA LEU A 84 -8.41 6.68 -27.44
C LEU A 84 -7.29 6.38 -28.45
N TYR A 85 -6.31 7.29 -28.57
CA TYR A 85 -5.12 7.06 -29.40
C TYR A 85 -4.35 5.81 -28.91
N LYS A 86 -4.08 5.69 -27.59
CA LYS A 86 -3.38 4.53 -27.01
C LYS A 86 -4.13 3.22 -27.24
N ILE A 87 -5.46 3.21 -27.03
CA ILE A 87 -6.31 2.03 -27.27
C ILE A 87 -6.27 1.61 -28.74
N ARG A 88 -6.35 2.57 -29.68
CA ARG A 88 -6.29 2.27 -31.13
C ARG A 88 -4.96 1.61 -31.52
N HIS A 89 -3.83 2.06 -30.94
CA HIS A 89 -2.50 1.55 -31.28
C HIS A 89 -2.18 0.24 -30.57
N ALA A 90 -2.44 0.15 -29.26
CA ALA A 90 -2.16 -1.05 -28.47
C ALA A 90 -3.16 -2.18 -28.71
N ARG A 91 -4.38 -1.86 -29.18
CA ARG A 91 -5.51 -2.80 -29.35
C ARG A 91 -5.68 -3.72 -28.15
N PRO A 92 -5.85 -3.19 -26.94
CA PRO A 92 -5.94 -4.01 -25.76
C PRO A 92 -7.21 -4.84 -25.75
N ASP A 93 -7.17 -5.98 -25.07
CA ASP A 93 -8.35 -6.77 -24.79
C ASP A 93 -9.18 -6.12 -23.68
N PHE A 94 -8.50 -5.50 -22.71
CA PHE A 94 -9.13 -4.70 -21.67
C PHE A 94 -8.20 -3.59 -21.16
N ILE A 95 -8.78 -2.67 -20.36
CA ILE A 95 -8.06 -1.57 -19.67
C ILE A 95 -8.03 -1.91 -18.19
N TYR A 96 -6.85 -1.84 -17.58
CA TYR A 96 -6.67 -1.87 -16.12
C TYR A 96 -6.26 -0.48 -15.67
N GLU A 97 -7.05 0.17 -14.83
CA GLU A 97 -6.80 1.55 -14.41
C GLU A 97 -6.72 1.66 -12.90
N ARG A 98 -5.63 2.26 -12.41
CA ARG A 98 -5.57 2.72 -11.04
C ARG A 98 -6.38 3.99 -10.89
N TYR A 99 -7.43 3.91 -10.09
CA TYR A 99 -8.35 5.02 -9.88
C TYR A 99 -7.65 6.28 -9.35
N SER A 100 -8.02 7.43 -9.90
CA SER A 100 -7.61 8.75 -9.43
C SER A 100 -8.84 9.63 -9.33
N LEU A 101 -8.91 10.48 -8.29
CA LEU A 101 -10.09 11.32 -8.05
C LEU A 101 -10.40 12.22 -9.26
N LEU A 102 -11.68 12.33 -9.62
CA LEU A 102 -12.22 13.13 -10.73
C LEU A 102 -11.71 12.72 -12.13
N ASN A 103 -11.00 11.60 -12.25
CA ASN A 103 -10.53 11.09 -13.53
C ASN A 103 -11.54 10.12 -14.15
N ALA A 104 -12.31 10.61 -15.12
CA ALA A 104 -13.26 9.80 -15.89
C ALA A 104 -12.71 9.34 -17.24
N SER A 105 -11.46 9.71 -17.59
CA SER A 105 -10.92 9.50 -18.95
C SER A 105 -10.88 8.02 -19.34
N GLY A 106 -10.51 7.13 -18.41
CA GLY A 106 -10.46 5.69 -18.69
C GLY A 106 -11.84 5.09 -18.96
N VAL A 107 -12.82 5.35 -18.10
CA VAL A 107 -14.18 4.81 -18.28
C VAL A 107 -14.89 5.38 -19.51
N ILE A 108 -14.64 6.66 -19.86
CA ILE A 108 -15.18 7.26 -21.08
C ILE A 108 -14.53 6.63 -22.33
N ALA A 109 -13.19 6.51 -22.35
CA ALA A 109 -12.48 5.89 -23.46
C ALA A 109 -12.86 4.42 -23.62
N ALA A 110 -13.00 3.68 -22.52
CA ALA A 110 -13.48 2.30 -22.51
C ALA A 110 -14.87 2.17 -23.15
N ARG A 111 -15.81 3.02 -22.74
CA ARG A 111 -17.17 3.04 -23.28
C ARG A 111 -17.20 3.37 -24.77
N LEU A 112 -16.43 4.37 -25.21
CA LEU A 112 -16.37 4.79 -26.63
C LEU A 112 -15.75 3.73 -27.52
N THR A 113 -14.89 2.86 -26.99
CA THR A 113 -14.20 1.81 -27.73
C THR A 113 -14.78 0.41 -27.53
N GLY A 114 -15.81 0.27 -26.69
CA GLY A 114 -16.40 -1.02 -26.32
C GLY A 114 -15.46 -1.95 -25.56
N LYS A 115 -14.39 -1.40 -24.94
CA LYS A 115 -13.42 -2.22 -24.19
C LYS A 115 -13.83 -2.36 -22.72
N PRO A 116 -13.70 -3.57 -22.14
CA PRO A 116 -13.85 -3.73 -20.68
C PRO A 116 -12.81 -2.89 -19.93
N ILE A 117 -13.21 -2.35 -18.77
CA ILE A 117 -12.30 -1.64 -17.86
C ILE A 117 -12.45 -2.15 -16.45
N VAL A 118 -11.33 -2.48 -15.83
CA VAL A 118 -11.22 -2.79 -14.41
C VAL A 118 -10.58 -1.59 -13.71
N LEU A 119 -11.29 -1.01 -12.74
CA LEU A 119 -10.76 0.04 -11.88
C LEU A 119 -10.22 -0.57 -10.59
N GLU A 120 -9.04 -0.15 -10.18
CA GLU A 120 -8.44 -0.49 -8.89
C GLU A 120 -8.54 0.69 -7.94
N VAL A 121 -9.31 0.53 -6.85
CA VAL A 121 -9.54 1.51 -5.80
C VAL A 121 -8.84 1.06 -4.53
N ASN A 122 -7.82 1.80 -4.10
CA ASN A 122 -7.01 1.48 -2.92
C ASN A 122 -7.39 2.29 -1.68
N SER A 123 -8.14 3.37 -1.87
CA SER A 123 -8.69 4.20 -0.81
C SER A 123 -9.93 4.95 -1.28
N PRO A 124 -10.82 5.40 -0.37
CA PRO A 124 -11.98 6.20 -0.70
C PRO A 124 -11.56 7.66 -0.90
N LEU A 125 -10.96 7.97 -2.08
CA LEU A 125 -10.27 9.25 -2.35
C LEU A 125 -11.16 10.47 -2.11
N ALA A 126 -12.45 10.41 -2.46
CA ALA A 126 -13.39 11.51 -2.22
C ALA A 126 -13.55 11.80 -0.71
N LEU A 127 -13.61 10.75 0.11
CA LEU A 127 -13.71 10.87 1.57
C LEU A 127 -12.40 11.36 2.19
N GLU A 128 -11.26 10.76 1.82
CA GLU A 128 -9.93 11.13 2.34
C GLU A 128 -9.64 12.60 2.08
N MET A 129 -9.69 13.00 0.81
CA MET A 129 -9.33 14.37 0.40
C MET A 129 -10.31 15.43 0.94
N SER A 130 -11.57 15.04 1.20
CA SER A 130 -12.53 15.90 1.88
C SER A 130 -12.18 16.07 3.37
N ARG A 131 -11.74 15.01 4.05
CA ARG A 131 -11.31 15.07 5.46
C ARG A 131 -10.03 15.89 5.64
N GLU A 132 -9.14 15.83 4.67
CA GLU A 132 -7.87 16.58 4.66
C GLU A 132 -8.03 18.02 4.14
N ASN A 133 -9.26 18.44 3.82
CA ASN A 133 -9.58 19.76 3.21
C ASN A 133 -8.82 20.02 1.90
N GLU A 134 -8.42 18.98 1.19
CA GLU A 134 -7.78 19.10 -0.13
C GLU A 134 -8.82 19.28 -1.25
N VAL A 135 -10.05 18.77 -1.05
CA VAL A 135 -11.21 18.95 -1.93
C VAL A 135 -12.29 19.73 -1.19
N ARG A 136 -12.75 20.84 -1.78
CA ARG A 136 -13.81 21.68 -1.21
C ARG A 136 -15.21 21.24 -1.62
N ALA A 137 -15.34 20.67 -2.82
CA ALA A 137 -16.59 20.15 -3.36
C ALA A 137 -16.75 18.65 -3.05
N GLY A 138 -16.65 18.23 -1.78
CA GLY A 138 -16.65 16.82 -1.37
C GLY A 138 -17.88 16.04 -1.87
N GLY A 139 -19.08 16.66 -1.85
CA GLY A 139 -20.29 16.06 -2.40
C GLY A 139 -20.21 15.77 -3.90
N PHE A 140 -19.63 16.71 -4.67
CA PHE A 140 -19.39 16.53 -6.09
C PHE A 140 -18.32 15.44 -6.35
N ALA A 141 -17.24 15.45 -5.56
CA ALA A 141 -16.19 14.43 -5.65
C ALA A 141 -16.75 13.02 -5.39
N SER A 142 -17.58 12.83 -4.35
CA SER A 142 -18.25 11.57 -4.04
C SER A 142 -19.25 11.17 -5.15
N TRP A 143 -19.98 12.11 -5.70
CA TRP A 143 -20.87 11.86 -6.84
C TRP A 143 -20.10 11.39 -8.06
N MET A 144 -18.98 12.05 -8.39
CA MET A 144 -18.11 11.64 -9.50
C MET A 144 -17.48 10.27 -9.27
N GLU A 145 -16.96 10.00 -8.06
CA GLU A 145 -16.40 8.69 -7.69
C GLU A 145 -17.41 7.57 -7.92
N ARG A 146 -18.65 7.73 -7.41
CA ARG A 146 -19.75 6.81 -7.65
C ARG A 146 -20.02 6.58 -9.14
N ARG A 147 -20.08 7.68 -9.93
CA ARG A 147 -20.38 7.59 -11.37
C ARG A 147 -19.27 6.91 -12.14
N ILE A 148 -18.02 7.21 -11.83
CA ILE A 148 -16.84 6.60 -12.47
C ILE A 148 -16.78 5.11 -12.13
N CYS A 149 -16.88 4.75 -10.86
CA CYS A 149 -16.86 3.36 -10.42
C CYS A 149 -18.06 2.58 -10.98
N GLY A 150 -19.26 3.17 -10.99
CA GLY A 150 -20.47 2.56 -11.56
C GLY A 150 -20.39 2.31 -13.08
N ALA A 151 -19.60 3.12 -13.81
CA ALA A 151 -19.39 2.96 -15.26
C ALA A 151 -18.33 1.91 -15.62
N ALA A 152 -17.50 1.46 -14.67
CA ALA A 152 -16.52 0.42 -14.89
C ALA A 152 -17.18 -0.97 -15.09
N THR A 153 -16.46 -1.88 -15.75
CA THR A 153 -16.86 -3.29 -15.83
C THR A 153 -16.80 -3.94 -14.46
N LYS A 154 -15.66 -3.81 -13.78
CA LYS A 154 -15.44 -4.24 -12.39
C LYS A 154 -14.61 -3.19 -11.65
N VAL A 155 -14.76 -3.16 -10.34
CA VAL A 155 -14.02 -2.29 -9.43
C VAL A 155 -13.37 -3.15 -8.35
N ILE A 156 -12.05 -3.19 -8.33
CA ILE A 156 -11.30 -3.89 -7.30
C ILE A 156 -11.19 -3.00 -6.08
N VAL A 157 -11.43 -3.56 -4.91
CA VAL A 157 -11.22 -2.95 -3.59
C VAL A 157 -10.35 -3.86 -2.74
N VAL A 158 -9.47 -3.28 -1.95
CA VAL A 158 -8.40 -4.03 -1.26
C VAL A 158 -8.80 -4.58 0.12
N SER A 159 -9.99 -4.22 0.63
CA SER A 159 -10.50 -4.68 1.93
C SER A 159 -12.02 -4.61 1.98
N ASN A 160 -12.65 -5.38 2.89
CA ASN A 160 -14.10 -5.28 3.13
C ASN A 160 -14.53 -3.93 3.73
N PRO A 161 -13.77 -3.29 4.65
CA PRO A 161 -14.09 -1.93 5.06
C PRO A 161 -14.15 -0.94 3.88
N LEU A 162 -13.18 -1.00 2.96
CA LEU A 162 -13.22 -0.17 1.75
C LEU A 162 -14.44 -0.52 0.88
N ARG A 163 -14.73 -1.81 0.70
CA ARG A 163 -15.93 -2.27 -0.05
C ARG A 163 -17.21 -1.66 0.53
N ARG A 164 -17.38 -1.68 1.86
CA ARG A 164 -18.55 -1.07 2.52
C ARG A 164 -18.61 0.44 2.31
N ILE A 165 -17.49 1.15 2.41
CA ILE A 165 -17.44 2.59 2.13
C ILE A 165 -17.88 2.89 0.70
N MET A 166 -17.41 2.11 -0.28
CA MET A 166 -17.82 2.28 -1.68
C MET A 166 -19.30 1.99 -1.91
N ILE A 167 -19.88 0.96 -1.25
CA ILE A 167 -21.31 0.67 -1.28
C ILE A 167 -22.12 1.82 -0.67
N GLN A 168 -21.70 2.33 0.50
CA GLN A 168 -22.33 3.47 1.15
C GLN A 168 -22.27 4.75 0.30
N ASN A 169 -21.20 4.92 -0.47
CA ASN A 169 -21.07 6.00 -1.47
C ASN A 169 -21.95 5.74 -2.72
N GLY A 170 -22.64 4.61 -2.80
CA GLY A 170 -23.61 4.26 -3.85
C GLY A 170 -22.98 3.59 -5.08
N VAL A 171 -21.79 3.02 -4.97
CA VAL A 171 -21.24 2.14 -6.01
C VAL A 171 -21.98 0.80 -5.98
N PRO A 172 -22.49 0.29 -7.12
CA PRO A 172 -23.22 -0.98 -7.16
C PRO A 172 -22.35 -2.14 -6.65
N GLU A 173 -22.87 -2.90 -5.70
CA GLU A 173 -22.16 -4.02 -5.08
C GLU A 173 -21.72 -5.08 -6.10
N SER A 174 -22.53 -5.33 -7.14
CA SER A 174 -22.22 -6.28 -8.22
C SER A 174 -20.98 -5.92 -9.05
N LYS A 175 -20.52 -4.67 -8.96
CA LYS A 175 -19.28 -4.21 -9.61
C LYS A 175 -18.05 -4.43 -8.74
N LEU A 176 -18.22 -4.50 -7.42
CA LEU A 176 -17.13 -4.53 -6.45
C LEU A 176 -16.58 -5.95 -6.29
N VAL A 177 -15.27 -6.07 -6.42
CA VAL A 177 -14.52 -7.31 -6.23
C VAL A 177 -13.48 -7.08 -5.14
N LEU A 178 -13.52 -7.89 -4.09
CA LEU A 178 -12.51 -7.88 -3.04
C LEU A 178 -11.24 -8.58 -3.53
N LEU A 179 -10.15 -7.84 -3.63
CA LEU A 179 -8.84 -8.36 -4.01
C LEU A 179 -7.77 -7.66 -3.17
N PRO A 180 -7.34 -8.25 -2.05
CA PRO A 180 -6.26 -7.72 -1.23
C PRO A 180 -4.97 -7.56 -2.04
N ASN A 181 -4.08 -6.67 -1.59
CA ASN A 181 -2.75 -6.56 -2.17
C ASN A 181 -2.01 -7.90 -2.13
N GLY A 182 -1.05 -8.08 -3.01
CA GLY A 182 -0.17 -9.24 -3.05
C GLY A 182 1.24 -8.93 -2.55
N VAL A 183 2.05 -9.97 -2.49
CA VAL A 183 3.49 -9.88 -2.28
C VAL A 183 4.23 -10.61 -3.39
N ASN A 184 5.42 -10.14 -3.74
CA ASN A 184 6.33 -10.80 -4.67
C ASN A 184 7.44 -11.49 -3.88
N LEU A 185 7.32 -12.79 -3.68
CA LEU A 185 8.29 -13.57 -2.90
C LEU A 185 9.64 -13.72 -3.62
N ALA A 186 9.68 -13.54 -4.94
CA ALA A 186 10.94 -13.63 -5.69
C ALA A 186 11.93 -12.52 -5.28
N ARG A 187 11.41 -11.35 -4.84
CA ARG A 187 12.24 -10.25 -4.33
C ARG A 187 13.02 -10.59 -3.06
N PHE A 188 12.58 -11.59 -2.31
CA PHE A 188 13.22 -11.98 -1.05
C PHE A 188 14.29 -13.05 -1.23
N ARG A 189 14.54 -13.50 -2.48
CA ARG A 189 15.59 -14.50 -2.79
C ARG A 189 17.00 -13.91 -2.76
N THR A 190 17.12 -12.59 -2.94
CA THR A 190 18.41 -11.88 -2.97
C THR A 190 18.50 -10.97 -1.76
N ILE A 191 18.64 -11.55 -0.57
CA ILE A 191 18.85 -10.81 0.68
C ILE A 191 20.35 -10.61 0.86
N ALA A 192 20.78 -9.37 1.14
CA ALA A 192 22.16 -9.03 1.44
C ALA A 192 22.62 -9.73 2.73
N ASP A 193 23.93 -9.89 2.89
CA ASP A 193 24.51 -10.46 4.11
C ASP A 193 24.02 -9.70 5.36
N GLY A 194 23.15 -10.37 6.11
CA GLY A 194 22.54 -9.80 7.32
C GLY A 194 23.58 -9.45 8.39
N TYR A 195 24.72 -10.15 8.47
CA TYR A 195 25.78 -9.86 9.43
C TYR A 195 26.44 -8.52 9.13
N ALA A 196 26.84 -8.29 7.87
CA ALA A 196 27.44 -7.02 7.46
C ALA A 196 26.49 -5.84 7.68
N LEU A 197 25.19 -6.03 7.39
CA LEU A 197 24.19 -4.99 7.60
C LEU A 197 23.97 -4.71 9.10
N ARG A 198 23.93 -5.75 9.95
CA ARG A 198 23.81 -5.60 11.42
C ARG A 198 24.99 -4.83 11.99
N ASP A 199 26.20 -5.16 11.56
CA ASP A 199 27.43 -4.52 12.01
C ASP A 199 27.48 -3.05 11.58
N SER A 200 27.22 -2.75 10.31
CA SER A 200 27.21 -1.38 9.78
C SER A 200 26.18 -0.45 10.46
N ARG A 201 25.13 -1.01 11.05
CA ARG A 201 24.09 -0.29 11.79
C ARG A 201 24.29 -0.33 13.31
N GLY A 202 25.38 -0.91 13.79
CA GLY A 202 25.66 -1.04 15.22
C GLY A 202 24.65 -1.91 15.96
N ILE A 203 23.94 -2.80 15.27
CA ILE A 203 22.94 -3.69 15.87
C ILE A 203 23.61 -4.81 16.67
N GLY A 204 24.70 -5.37 16.16
CA GLY A 204 25.36 -6.52 16.77
C GLY A 204 24.44 -7.71 16.96
N ASN A 205 24.52 -8.36 18.10
CA ASN A 205 23.69 -9.53 18.45
C ASN A 205 22.36 -9.19 19.15
N ARG A 206 21.97 -7.90 19.14
CA ARG A 206 20.73 -7.45 19.76
C ARG A 206 19.50 -7.99 19.01
N LYS A 207 18.43 -8.28 19.75
CA LYS A 207 17.13 -8.60 19.16
C LYS A 207 16.55 -7.36 18.49
N VAL A 208 15.97 -7.53 17.31
CA VAL A 208 15.44 -6.43 16.49
C VAL A 208 13.93 -6.44 16.48
N ILE A 209 13.33 -5.40 17.03
CA ILE A 209 11.94 -5.03 16.77
C ILE A 209 11.97 -4.01 15.63
N GLY A 210 11.23 -4.26 14.54
CA GLY A 210 11.35 -3.46 13.33
C GLY A 210 10.05 -2.89 12.80
N PHE A 211 10.16 -1.70 12.22
CA PHE A 211 9.14 -1.08 11.38
C PHE A 211 9.79 -0.59 10.10
N VAL A 212 9.11 -0.75 8.94
CA VAL A 212 9.53 -0.18 7.66
C VAL A 212 8.44 0.70 7.05
N GLY A 213 8.82 1.84 6.48
CA GLY A 213 7.94 2.67 5.70
C GLY A 213 8.23 4.17 5.78
N TRP A 214 7.38 4.95 5.09
CA TRP A 214 7.40 6.40 5.16
C TRP A 214 6.77 6.88 6.47
N PHE A 215 7.49 7.68 7.28
CA PHE A 215 7.07 8.06 8.63
C PHE A 215 5.99 9.14 8.59
N ARG A 216 4.74 8.71 8.50
CA ARG A 216 3.54 9.56 8.58
C ARG A 216 2.92 9.44 9.99
N ALA A 217 2.22 10.48 10.42
CA ALA A 217 1.57 10.51 11.74
C ALA A 217 0.62 9.32 11.95
N TRP A 218 -0.13 8.94 10.92
CA TRP A 218 -1.09 7.82 11.00
C TRP A 218 -0.46 6.43 11.06
N HIS A 219 0.88 6.29 10.90
CA HIS A 219 1.58 5.03 11.15
C HIS A 219 1.76 4.72 12.65
N GLY A 220 1.53 5.70 13.55
CA GLY A 220 1.57 5.47 14.99
C GLY A 220 2.98 5.18 15.54
N LEU A 221 4.04 5.74 14.96
CA LEU A 221 5.42 5.46 15.41
C LEU A 221 5.71 6.04 16.81
N GLU A 222 5.12 7.16 17.17
CA GLU A 222 5.23 7.68 18.56
C GLU A 222 4.56 6.73 19.55
N PHE A 223 3.40 6.19 19.20
CA PHE A 223 2.71 5.16 19.98
C PHE A 223 3.58 3.88 20.12
N LEU A 224 4.30 3.47 19.06
CA LEU A 224 5.27 2.36 19.13
C LEU A 224 6.42 2.68 20.09
N LEU A 225 6.98 3.88 20.06
CA LEU A 225 8.03 4.32 20.98
C LEU A 225 7.55 4.29 22.44
N GLN A 226 6.34 4.77 22.71
CA GLN A 226 5.73 4.71 24.04
C GLN A 226 5.58 3.25 24.53
N ALA A 227 5.08 2.36 23.67
CA ALA A 227 4.93 0.95 23.99
C ALA A 227 6.29 0.25 24.19
N PHE A 228 7.30 0.59 23.39
CA PHE A 228 8.64 0.06 23.55
C PHE A 228 9.27 0.46 24.89
N CYS A 229 9.12 1.72 25.33
CA CYS A 229 9.52 2.14 26.68
C CYS A 229 8.80 1.34 27.76
N LYS A 230 7.47 1.24 27.65
CA LYS A 230 6.62 0.62 28.67
C LYS A 230 6.82 -0.89 28.75
N SER A 231 7.24 -1.53 27.67
CA SER A 231 7.54 -2.98 27.65
C SER A 231 8.77 -3.38 28.49
N GLY A 232 9.58 -2.41 28.93
CA GLY A 232 10.84 -2.65 29.64
C GLY A 232 11.96 -3.18 28.76
N LEU A 233 11.79 -3.21 27.44
CA LEU A 233 12.78 -3.73 26.49
C LEU A 233 13.89 -2.71 26.18
N SER A 234 13.64 -1.41 26.40
CA SER A 234 14.66 -0.37 26.36
C SER A 234 15.70 -0.61 27.46
N GLY A 235 16.98 -0.66 27.11
CA GLY A 235 18.07 -1.00 28.06
C GLY A 235 18.34 -2.50 28.23
N THR A 236 17.60 -3.36 27.53
CA THR A 236 17.93 -4.80 27.39
C THR A 236 18.75 -5.05 26.12
N ASN A 237 19.06 -6.32 25.84
CA ASN A 237 19.68 -6.72 24.56
C ASN A 237 18.67 -6.70 23.38
N THR A 238 17.92 -5.58 23.27
CA THR A 238 16.89 -5.37 22.26
C THR A 238 17.00 -3.97 21.66
N VAL A 239 16.76 -3.85 20.37
CA VAL A 239 16.78 -2.59 19.64
C VAL A 239 15.49 -2.42 18.83
N LEU A 240 14.97 -1.19 18.80
CA LEU A 240 13.91 -0.79 17.88
C LEU A 240 14.53 -0.19 16.62
N LEU A 241 14.38 -0.84 15.48
CA LEU A 241 14.90 -0.43 14.19
C LEU A 241 13.78 0.20 13.36
N LEU A 242 13.87 1.50 13.12
CA LEU A 242 12.93 2.26 12.30
C LEU A 242 13.54 2.49 10.92
N VAL A 243 13.07 1.72 9.94
CA VAL A 243 13.58 1.73 8.56
C VAL A 243 12.76 2.68 7.71
N GLY A 244 13.42 3.73 7.22
CA GLY A 244 12.77 4.75 6.41
C GLY A 244 12.94 6.16 6.96
N ASP A 245 12.16 7.07 6.40
CA ASP A 245 12.13 8.48 6.76
C ASP A 245 10.73 9.05 6.54
N GLY A 246 10.52 10.35 6.76
CA GLY A 246 9.25 11.01 6.48
C GLY A 246 8.97 12.22 7.36
N PRO A 247 7.80 12.88 7.16
CA PRO A 247 7.46 14.12 7.86
C PRO A 247 7.47 14.02 9.39
N ALA A 248 7.22 12.83 9.93
CA ALA A 248 7.23 12.62 11.38
C ALA A 248 8.63 12.39 11.97
N ALA A 249 9.67 12.18 11.15
CA ALA A 249 11.00 11.75 11.62
C ALA A 249 11.63 12.72 12.63
N GLY A 250 11.50 14.04 12.42
CA GLY A 250 12.03 15.05 13.35
C GLY A 250 11.43 14.89 14.75
N GLY A 251 10.11 14.89 14.86
CA GLY A 251 9.41 14.73 16.14
C GLY A 251 9.70 13.39 16.83
N LEU A 252 9.89 12.31 16.07
CA LEU A 252 10.27 11.00 16.62
C LEU A 252 11.69 11.01 17.19
N ARG A 253 12.67 11.66 16.53
CA ARG A 253 14.03 11.83 17.05
C ARG A 253 14.05 12.67 18.32
N ASP A 254 13.26 13.76 18.35
CA ASP A 254 13.13 14.60 19.54
C ASP A 254 12.53 13.81 20.70
N TYR A 255 11.54 12.95 20.43
CA TYR A 255 10.96 12.05 21.44
C TYR A 255 12.02 11.08 21.98
N VAL A 256 12.78 10.40 21.10
CA VAL A 256 13.86 9.47 21.47
C VAL A 256 14.90 10.14 22.36
N ASN A 257 15.34 11.36 22.01
CA ASN A 257 16.31 12.12 22.80
C ASN A 257 15.75 12.49 24.16
N ARG A 258 14.52 13.01 24.22
CA ARG A 258 13.84 13.39 25.46
C ARG A 258 13.66 12.22 26.42
N MET A 259 13.37 11.04 25.88
CA MET A 259 13.17 9.81 26.66
C MET A 259 14.46 9.02 26.90
N ARG A 260 15.61 9.52 26.45
CA ARG A 260 16.94 8.90 26.59
C ARG A 260 16.99 7.47 26.01
N LEU A 261 16.41 7.29 24.82
CA LEU A 261 16.33 6.01 24.11
C LEU A 261 17.38 5.85 23.00
N ALA A 262 18.34 6.78 22.87
CA ALA A 262 19.27 6.81 21.73
C ALA A 262 20.07 5.50 21.57
N ASP A 263 20.38 4.80 22.64
CA ASP A 263 21.11 3.52 22.60
C ASP A 263 20.23 2.32 22.18
N SER A 264 18.90 2.48 22.25
CA SER A 264 17.93 1.40 22.00
C SER A 264 17.06 1.62 20.76
N VAL A 265 17.14 2.78 20.09
CA VAL A 265 16.37 3.10 18.89
C VAL A 265 17.29 3.55 17.77
N ILE A 266 17.22 2.85 16.65
CA ILE A 266 18.01 3.13 15.45
C ILE A 266 17.11 3.62 14.33
N PHE A 267 17.44 4.78 13.74
CA PHE A 267 16.83 5.29 12.52
C PHE A 267 17.78 5.05 11.35
N THR A 268 17.32 4.35 10.32
CA THR A 268 18.18 4.11 9.15
C THR A 268 18.28 5.32 8.23
N GLY A 269 17.31 6.22 8.27
CA GLY A 269 17.06 7.18 7.20
C GLY A 269 16.44 6.51 5.97
N PRO A 270 16.36 7.21 4.84
CA PRO A 270 15.82 6.65 3.59
C PRO A 270 16.61 5.42 3.16
N VAL A 271 15.88 4.39 2.74
CA VAL A 271 16.43 3.13 2.22
C VAL A 271 15.87 2.88 0.83
N SER A 272 16.70 2.40 -0.08
CA SER A 272 16.23 2.03 -1.42
C SER A 272 15.21 0.92 -1.33
N HIS A 273 14.25 0.91 -2.26
CA HIS A 273 13.20 -0.11 -2.25
C HIS A 273 13.75 -1.53 -2.47
N GLU A 274 14.89 -1.65 -3.14
CA GLU A 274 15.59 -2.90 -3.40
C GLU A 274 16.22 -3.46 -2.12
N ASP A 275 16.65 -2.58 -1.20
CA ASP A 275 17.28 -2.97 0.07
C ASP A 275 16.28 -3.27 1.19
N ILE A 276 15.02 -2.85 1.06
CA ILE A 276 13.98 -3.07 2.09
C ILE A 276 13.90 -4.53 2.55
N PRO A 277 13.91 -5.55 1.67
CA PRO A 277 13.89 -6.94 2.10
C PRO A 277 15.03 -7.30 3.04
N SER A 278 16.25 -6.80 2.79
CA SER A 278 17.42 -7.06 3.64
C SER A 278 17.26 -6.45 5.04
N TYR A 279 16.68 -5.25 5.15
CA TYR A 279 16.37 -4.65 6.44
C TYR A 279 15.26 -5.37 7.18
N VAL A 280 14.19 -5.76 6.49
CA VAL A 280 13.08 -6.52 7.10
C VAL A 280 13.58 -7.89 7.56
N ASP A 281 14.54 -8.48 6.85
CA ASP A 281 15.14 -9.75 7.26
C ASP A 281 15.87 -9.67 8.61
N LEU A 282 16.38 -8.50 8.99
CA LEU A 282 16.97 -8.30 10.32
C LEU A 282 15.95 -8.36 11.47
N PHE A 283 14.65 -8.20 11.19
CA PHE A 283 13.63 -8.16 12.23
C PHE A 283 13.38 -9.53 12.87
N ASP A 284 13.49 -9.62 14.17
CA ASP A 284 12.95 -10.73 14.95
C ASP A 284 11.43 -10.58 15.13
N ILE A 285 10.98 -9.32 15.28
CA ILE A 285 9.59 -8.93 15.46
C ILE A 285 9.29 -7.76 14.54
N ALA A 286 8.34 -7.91 13.65
CA ALA A 286 7.87 -6.85 12.76
C ALA A 286 6.58 -6.22 13.31
N VAL A 287 6.51 -4.90 13.34
CA VAL A 287 5.39 -4.20 13.98
C VAL A 287 4.66 -3.31 12.97
N GLN A 288 3.33 -3.43 12.95
CA GLN A 288 2.40 -2.46 12.36
C GLN A 288 1.71 -1.72 13.50
N PRO A 289 2.16 -0.51 13.91
CA PRO A 289 1.61 0.14 15.10
C PRO A 289 0.22 0.70 14.92
N ALA A 290 -0.09 1.22 13.72
CA ALA A 290 -1.41 1.70 13.34
C ALA A 290 -1.59 1.61 11.83
N ALA A 291 -2.83 1.58 11.36
CA ALA A 291 -3.19 1.58 9.96
C ALA A 291 -4.53 2.31 9.77
N ASN A 292 -4.76 2.86 8.57
CA ASN A 292 -6.09 3.34 8.19
C ASN A 292 -7.06 2.15 8.15
N GLU A 293 -8.31 2.39 8.50
CA GLU A 293 -9.34 1.33 8.67
C GLU A 293 -9.69 0.56 7.38
N TYR A 294 -9.36 1.13 6.22
CA TYR A 294 -9.74 0.59 4.91
C TYR A 294 -8.55 0.13 4.06
N CYS A 295 -7.31 0.36 4.48
CA CYS A 295 -6.15 -0.03 3.67
C CYS A 295 -5.84 -1.53 3.79
N CYS A 296 -5.15 -2.07 2.77
CA CYS A 296 -4.46 -3.35 2.85
C CYS A 296 -2.95 -3.08 2.92
N PRO A 297 -2.32 -3.12 4.11
CA PRO A 297 -0.94 -2.69 4.27
C PRO A 297 0.05 -3.65 3.62
N MET A 298 0.74 -3.22 2.56
CA MET A 298 1.72 -4.04 1.83
C MET A 298 2.84 -4.55 2.73
N LYS A 299 3.30 -3.74 3.70
CA LYS A 299 4.37 -4.16 4.62
C LYS A 299 4.01 -5.37 5.48
N ILE A 300 2.72 -5.57 5.82
CA ILE A 300 2.28 -6.80 6.51
C ILE A 300 2.53 -8.01 5.62
N LEU A 301 2.21 -7.91 4.33
CA LEU A 301 2.46 -8.99 3.37
C LEU A 301 3.96 -9.26 3.18
N GLU A 302 4.79 -8.22 3.19
CA GLU A 302 6.25 -8.34 3.16
C GLU A 302 6.77 -9.03 4.43
N TYR A 303 6.25 -8.67 5.62
CA TYR A 303 6.59 -9.33 6.88
C TYR A 303 6.18 -10.81 6.88
N MET A 304 4.99 -11.11 6.37
CA MET A 304 4.52 -12.49 6.20
C MET A 304 5.43 -13.26 5.24
N GLY A 305 5.79 -12.65 4.10
CA GLY A 305 6.66 -13.24 3.07
C GLY A 305 8.06 -13.57 3.56
N LEU A 306 8.56 -12.82 4.54
CA LEU A 306 9.85 -13.04 5.20
C LEU A 306 9.72 -13.84 6.51
N ALA A 307 8.57 -14.46 6.75
CA ALA A 307 8.30 -15.29 7.92
C ALA A 307 8.63 -14.59 9.26
N LYS A 308 8.36 -13.26 9.36
CA LYS A 308 8.60 -12.50 10.58
C LYS A 308 7.47 -12.70 11.59
N ALA A 309 7.80 -12.67 12.89
CA ALA A 309 6.79 -12.61 13.94
C ALA A 309 6.13 -11.23 13.90
N ILE A 310 4.83 -11.18 13.64
CA ILE A 310 4.10 -9.94 13.37
C ILE A 310 3.30 -9.51 14.59
N ILE A 311 3.41 -8.23 14.95
CA ILE A 311 2.50 -7.56 15.88
C ILE A 311 1.72 -6.49 15.10
N ALA A 312 0.37 -6.53 15.19
CA ALA A 312 -0.49 -5.60 14.47
C ALA A 312 -1.75 -5.26 15.30
N PRO A 313 -2.44 -4.13 15.01
CA PRO A 313 -3.68 -3.80 15.70
C PRO A 313 -4.81 -4.76 15.31
N ALA A 314 -5.68 -5.12 16.26
CA ALA A 314 -6.91 -5.84 16.03
C ALA A 314 -7.93 -4.90 15.36
N GLN A 315 -7.81 -4.77 14.05
CA GLN A 315 -8.67 -3.97 13.17
C GLN A 315 -9.18 -4.86 12.04
N GLU A 316 -10.41 -4.67 11.62
CA GLU A 316 -11.08 -5.53 10.66
C GLU A 316 -10.27 -5.76 9.37
N ASN A 317 -9.73 -4.69 8.77
CA ASN A 317 -8.92 -4.80 7.56
C ASN A 317 -7.57 -5.53 7.78
N ILE A 318 -7.05 -5.52 9.00
CA ILE A 318 -5.85 -6.26 9.39
C ILE A 318 -6.20 -7.73 9.67
N GLU A 319 -7.34 -7.99 10.33
CA GLU A 319 -7.85 -9.33 10.62
C GLU A 319 -8.28 -10.08 9.34
N GLU A 320 -8.47 -9.37 8.23
CA GLU A 320 -8.58 -9.98 6.90
C GLU A 320 -7.29 -10.64 6.41
N LEU A 321 -6.13 -10.27 6.93
CA LEU A 321 -4.82 -10.84 6.59
C LEU A 321 -4.26 -11.70 7.69
N LEU A 322 -4.45 -11.29 8.95
CA LEU A 322 -3.82 -11.83 10.14
C LEU A 322 -4.86 -12.43 11.11
N GLU A 323 -4.49 -13.53 11.71
CA GLU A 323 -5.28 -14.24 12.72
C GLU A 323 -4.49 -14.26 14.05
N GLY A 324 -5.06 -13.61 15.08
CA GLY A 324 -4.43 -13.51 16.39
C GLY A 324 -4.14 -14.88 17.02
N GLY A 325 -2.93 -15.07 17.55
CA GLY A 325 -2.48 -16.33 18.11
C GLY A 325 -2.09 -17.42 17.09
N ARG A 326 -2.34 -17.20 15.79
CA ARG A 326 -1.98 -18.17 14.74
C ARG A 326 -0.80 -17.67 13.89
N ASN A 327 -0.97 -16.56 13.17
CA ASN A 327 0.02 -15.98 12.27
C ASN A 327 0.44 -14.56 12.64
N ALA A 328 -0.08 -14.02 13.74
CA ALA A 328 0.29 -12.74 14.34
C ALA A 328 -0.10 -12.67 15.81
N VAL A 329 0.46 -11.70 16.52
CA VAL A 329 -0.04 -11.21 17.80
C VAL A 329 -0.81 -9.92 17.55
N LEU A 330 -2.11 -9.92 17.86
CA LEU A 330 -2.94 -8.75 17.71
C LEU A 330 -3.07 -8.01 19.04
N PHE A 331 -2.92 -6.69 19.01
CA PHE A 331 -3.10 -5.83 20.16
C PHE A 331 -4.32 -4.92 20.00
N ARG A 332 -4.88 -4.42 21.09
CA ARG A 332 -6.01 -3.48 21.05
C ARG A 332 -5.59 -2.12 20.53
N PRO A 333 -6.19 -1.62 19.46
CA PRO A 333 -5.85 -0.34 18.86
C PRO A 333 -5.89 0.81 19.88
N GLY A 334 -4.89 1.71 19.83
CA GLY A 334 -4.79 2.86 20.73
C GLY A 334 -4.41 2.56 22.18
N GLN A 335 -4.19 1.30 22.56
CA GLN A 335 -3.79 0.91 23.92
C GLN A 335 -2.29 0.60 24.00
N VAL A 336 -1.52 1.53 24.56
CA VAL A 336 -0.04 1.40 24.69
C VAL A 336 0.34 0.13 25.46
N GLU A 337 -0.39 -0.17 26.55
CA GLU A 337 -0.18 -1.36 27.38
C GLU A 337 -0.35 -2.66 26.58
N SER A 338 -1.36 -2.71 25.72
CA SER A 338 -1.62 -3.90 24.90
C SER A 338 -0.48 -4.16 23.93
N LEU A 339 0.04 -3.12 23.26
CA LEU A 339 1.21 -3.23 22.39
C LEU A 339 2.48 -3.57 23.19
N ALA A 340 2.70 -2.93 24.34
CA ALA A 340 3.85 -3.19 25.21
C ALA A 340 3.91 -4.66 25.67
N ASN A 341 2.77 -5.22 26.09
CA ASN A 341 2.65 -6.62 26.46
C ASN A 341 2.94 -7.57 25.30
N ALA A 342 2.43 -7.26 24.09
CA ALA A 342 2.71 -8.04 22.89
C ALA A 342 4.20 -8.02 22.53
N LEU A 343 4.86 -6.86 22.64
CA LEU A 343 6.31 -6.72 22.44
C LEU A 343 7.09 -7.56 23.43
N ALA A 344 6.79 -7.44 24.73
CA ALA A 344 7.46 -8.19 25.81
C ALA A 344 7.28 -9.72 25.63
N MET A 345 6.07 -10.16 25.31
CA MET A 345 5.74 -11.57 25.10
C MET A 345 6.56 -12.16 23.95
N LEU A 346 6.53 -11.55 22.76
CA LEU A 346 7.30 -12.04 21.63
C LEU A 346 8.81 -11.88 21.83
N ALA A 347 9.26 -10.86 22.56
CA ALA A 347 10.67 -10.71 22.86
C ALA A 347 11.19 -11.85 23.75
N ALA A 348 10.38 -12.36 24.69
CA ALA A 348 10.76 -13.43 25.61
C ALA A 348 10.74 -14.83 24.97
N ASP A 349 9.87 -15.06 23.98
CA ASP A 349 9.63 -16.42 23.44
C ASP A 349 10.09 -16.58 21.98
N PRO A 350 11.31 -17.14 21.73
CA PRO A 350 11.82 -17.38 20.38
C PRO A 350 11.07 -18.47 19.65
N VAL A 351 10.49 -19.45 20.35
CA VAL A 351 9.74 -20.56 19.76
C VAL A 351 8.44 -20.02 19.19
N LEU A 352 7.72 -19.20 19.96
CA LEU A 352 6.50 -18.55 19.52
C LEU A 352 6.76 -17.63 18.30
N ARG A 353 7.87 -16.86 18.31
CA ARG A 353 8.25 -16.05 17.15
C ARG A 353 8.40 -16.88 15.89
N SER A 354 9.12 -18.02 15.98
CA SER A 354 9.33 -18.92 14.85
C SER A 354 8.02 -19.54 14.36
N GLN A 355 7.14 -19.94 15.27
CA GLN A 355 5.84 -20.52 14.91
C GLN A 355 4.94 -19.50 14.18
N ILE A 356 4.80 -18.29 14.72
CA ILE A 356 4.01 -17.22 14.13
C ILE A 356 4.54 -16.87 12.74
N GLY A 357 5.85 -16.66 12.60
CA GLY A 357 6.46 -16.30 11.32
C GLY A 357 6.25 -17.38 10.24
N LYS A 358 6.46 -18.65 10.56
CA LYS A 358 6.20 -19.76 9.64
C LYS A 358 4.73 -19.82 9.21
N ARG A 359 3.81 -19.62 10.15
CA ARG A 359 2.38 -19.60 9.86
C ARG A 359 1.98 -18.39 9.02
N ALA A 360 2.61 -17.23 9.24
CA ALA A 360 2.39 -16.04 8.41
C ALA A 360 2.79 -16.31 6.95
N LEU A 361 3.97 -16.87 6.70
CA LEU A 361 4.39 -17.25 5.35
C LEU A 361 3.46 -18.31 4.73
N GLN A 362 3.07 -19.33 5.48
CA GLN A 362 2.16 -20.36 5.00
C GLN A 362 0.80 -19.76 4.59
N THR A 363 0.29 -18.78 5.32
CA THR A 363 -0.97 -18.08 5.02
C THR A 363 -0.94 -17.40 3.65
N ILE A 364 0.22 -16.88 3.20
CA ILE A 364 0.35 -16.29 1.86
C ILE A 364 0.01 -17.33 0.79
N TYR A 365 0.56 -18.53 0.89
CA TYR A 365 0.30 -19.60 -0.08
C TYR A 365 -1.12 -20.12 0.02
N GLU A 366 -1.61 -20.40 1.23
CA GLU A 366 -2.97 -20.92 1.48
C GLU A 366 -4.06 -19.99 0.92
N ARG A 367 -3.85 -18.67 1.00
CA ARG A 367 -4.83 -17.66 0.58
C ARG A 367 -4.54 -17.02 -0.77
N GLY A 368 -3.43 -17.39 -1.40
CA GLY A 368 -3.01 -16.84 -2.70
C GLY A 368 -2.76 -15.34 -2.64
N LEU A 369 -2.10 -14.83 -1.59
CA LEU A 369 -1.79 -13.41 -1.40
C LEU A 369 -0.53 -13.02 -2.19
N LEU A 370 -0.49 -13.37 -3.48
CA LEU A 370 0.60 -13.12 -4.41
C LEU A 370 0.13 -12.19 -5.53
N TRP A 371 1.01 -11.35 -6.03
CA TRP A 371 0.68 -10.48 -7.16
C TRP A 371 0.30 -11.27 -8.41
N GLU A 372 0.96 -12.41 -8.66
CA GLU A 372 0.65 -13.32 -9.76
C GLU A 372 -0.78 -13.87 -9.64
N SER A 373 -1.20 -14.25 -8.43
CA SER A 373 -2.57 -14.69 -8.16
C SER A 373 -3.58 -13.58 -8.40
N ASN A 374 -3.22 -12.34 -8.07
CA ASN A 374 -4.07 -11.18 -8.31
C ASN A 374 -4.21 -10.89 -9.82
N ALA A 375 -3.11 -10.95 -10.57
CA ALA A 375 -3.12 -10.78 -12.03
C ALA A 375 -4.04 -11.82 -12.69
N GLN A 376 -3.93 -13.08 -12.27
CA GLN A 376 -4.77 -14.16 -12.78
C GLN A 376 -6.25 -13.92 -12.47
N LYS A 377 -6.60 -13.57 -11.22
CA LYS A 377 -7.98 -13.27 -10.82
C LYS A 377 -8.57 -12.12 -11.63
N VAL A 378 -7.79 -11.07 -11.92
CA VAL A 378 -8.25 -9.95 -12.76
C VAL A 378 -8.62 -10.43 -14.17
N VAL A 379 -7.81 -11.30 -14.76
CA VAL A 379 -8.08 -11.87 -16.09
C VAL A 379 -9.33 -12.75 -16.07
N GLU A 380 -9.49 -13.58 -15.04
CA GLU A 380 -10.65 -14.45 -14.87
C GLU A 380 -11.97 -13.66 -14.76
N LEU A 381 -11.96 -12.49 -14.06
CA LEU A 381 -13.14 -11.61 -13.95
C LEU A 381 -13.71 -11.15 -15.29
N LEU A 382 -12.87 -11.11 -16.33
CA LEU A 382 -13.26 -10.67 -17.66
C LEU A 382 -13.57 -11.83 -18.62
N GLN A 383 -13.18 -13.06 -18.26
CA GLN A 383 -13.46 -14.27 -19.05
C GLN A 383 -14.83 -14.91 -18.71
N VAL A 384 -15.35 -14.63 -17.51
CA VAL A 384 -16.62 -15.20 -16.99
C VAL A 384 -17.87 -14.49 -17.56
N GLU A 385 -17.74 -13.44 -18.37
CA GLU A 385 -18.85 -12.88 -19.16
C GLU A 385 -18.76 -13.35 -20.62
N PRO A 386 -19.22 -14.57 -20.98
CA PRO A 386 -19.53 -14.87 -22.38
C PRO A 386 -20.88 -14.26 -22.70
N SER A 387 -20.87 -13.27 -23.59
CA SER A 387 -21.97 -13.05 -24.53
C SER A 387 -23.41 -13.23 -24.02
N LEU A 388 -23.97 -12.19 -23.38
CA LEU A 388 -25.40 -11.90 -23.49
C LEU A 388 -25.65 -10.71 -24.44
N VAL A 389 -24.96 -10.70 -25.59
CA VAL A 389 -25.30 -9.81 -26.71
C VAL A 389 -25.14 -10.61 -27.99
N ALA A 390 -26.09 -11.52 -28.20
CA ALA A 390 -26.49 -11.95 -29.52
C ALA A 390 -27.95 -12.44 -29.43
N TYR A 391 -28.78 -11.80 -30.21
CA TYR A 391 -30.21 -12.06 -30.46
C TYR A 391 -31.18 -11.29 -29.55
N GLU A 392 -31.43 -9.99 -29.88
CA GLU A 392 -32.75 -9.57 -30.38
C GLU A 392 -32.58 -8.34 -31.27
#